data_75174ba729d69aa1c3964e4445dc808f
#
_entry.id   75174ba729d69aa1c3964e4445dc808f
#
_cell.length_a   1.000
_cell.length_b   1.000
_cell.length_c   1.000
_cell.angle_alpha   90.00
_cell.angle_beta   90.00
_cell.angle_gamma   90.00
#
_symmetry.space_group_name_H-M   'P 1'
#
loop_
_entity.id
_entity.type
_entity.pdbx_description
1 polymer ?
#
loop_
_entity_poly.entity_id
_entity_poly.type
_entity_poly.pdbx_seq_one_letter_code
_entity_poly.pdbx_strand_id
1 'polypeptide(L)'
;EMVNRGVVQVMEGRHCFAHLTIEENLMTGAYTRRDGKAAVAATLDKVYAYFPRLKTRRSSQAAYTSGGEQQMCAIGRALMANPKMVLLDEPSMGLAPQIVEEVFEIVKDLNQREKVTFLLAEQNTNMALRYADYGYILENGRIVMDGEAKALRENEDVKEFYLGMGGGDRKSFRDVKSYKRRKRWLA
;
A
#
# COMPACT_ATOMS: atom_id res chain seq x y z
N GLU A 1 11.24 1.12 16.78
CA GLU A 1 12.38 1.93 16.30
C GLU A 1 12.10 2.56 14.93
N MET A 2 11.55 1.81 13.94
CA MET A 2 11.21 2.32 12.60
C MET A 2 10.17 3.44 12.64
N VAL A 3 9.11 3.29 13.43
CA VAL A 3 8.06 4.32 13.56
C VAL A 3 8.63 5.67 13.99
N ASN A 4 9.58 5.68 14.94
CA ASN A 4 10.24 6.91 15.39
C ASN A 4 11.11 7.57 14.29
N ARG A 5 11.45 6.84 13.23
CA ARG A 5 12.15 7.34 12.04
C ARG A 5 11.17 7.79 10.94
N GLY A 6 9.87 7.64 11.18
CA GLY A 6 8.81 8.01 10.24
C GLY A 6 8.48 6.91 9.22
N VAL A 7 8.83 5.66 9.50
CA VAL A 7 8.47 4.51 8.63
C VAL A 7 7.44 3.65 9.35
N VAL A 8 6.25 3.52 8.76
CA VAL A 8 5.12 2.77 9.34
C VAL A 8 4.68 1.68 8.36
N GLN A 9 4.33 0.50 8.89
CA GLN A 9 3.85 -0.62 8.08
C GLN A 9 2.35 -0.83 8.31
N VAL A 10 1.64 -1.06 7.21
CA VAL A 10 0.30 -1.64 7.16
C VAL A 10 0.44 -3.06 6.67
N MET A 11 0.28 -4.01 7.59
CA MET A 11 0.48 -5.44 7.32
C MET A 11 -0.73 -6.01 6.58
N GLU A 12 -0.52 -7.10 5.86
CA GLU A 12 -1.58 -7.95 5.32
C GLU A 12 -2.58 -8.30 6.43
N GLY A 13 -3.88 -8.43 6.09
CA GLY A 13 -4.92 -8.78 7.06
C GLY A 13 -5.44 -7.60 7.90
N ARG A 14 -5.05 -6.37 7.59
CA ARG A 14 -5.59 -5.10 8.14
C ARG A 14 -5.26 -4.84 9.62
N HIS A 15 -5.25 -5.87 10.47
CA HIS A 15 -4.90 -5.86 11.90
C HIS A 15 -5.53 -4.70 12.69
N CYS A 16 -6.83 -4.43 12.47
CA CYS A 16 -7.58 -3.52 13.33
C CYS A 16 -7.81 -4.16 14.71
N PHE A 17 -7.83 -3.32 15.74
CA PHE A 17 -8.24 -3.74 17.07
C PHE A 17 -9.76 -3.88 17.08
N ALA A 18 -10.24 -5.12 17.06
CA ALA A 18 -11.64 -5.48 16.81
C ALA A 18 -12.62 -4.82 17.78
N HIS A 19 -12.26 -4.72 19.05
CA HIS A 19 -13.11 -4.17 20.13
C HIS A 19 -13.02 -2.64 20.28
N LEU A 20 -12.04 -2.01 19.65
CA LEU A 20 -11.94 -0.56 19.64
C LEU A 20 -12.83 0.02 18.52
N THR A 21 -13.32 1.21 18.74
CA THR A 21 -13.99 2.00 17.70
C THR A 21 -13.02 2.37 16.59
N ILE A 22 -13.52 2.81 15.43
CA ILE A 22 -12.71 3.33 14.34
C ILE A 22 -11.84 4.48 14.81
N GLU A 23 -12.41 5.44 15.54
CA GLU A 23 -11.64 6.59 16.06
C GLU A 23 -10.55 6.17 17.03
N GLU A 24 -10.83 5.27 17.96
CA GLU A 24 -9.81 4.72 18.87
C GLU A 24 -8.71 3.96 18.11
N ASN A 25 -9.07 3.15 17.10
CA ASN A 25 -8.10 2.53 16.24
C ASN A 25 -7.17 3.54 15.57
N LEU A 26 -7.73 4.62 15.00
CA LEU A 26 -6.94 5.69 14.40
C LEU A 26 -6.01 6.35 15.42
N MET A 27 -6.53 6.69 16.60
CA MET A 27 -5.77 7.34 17.67
C MET A 27 -4.60 6.51 18.18
N THR A 28 -4.65 5.16 18.13
CA THR A 28 -3.50 4.33 18.46
C THR A 28 -2.28 4.62 17.58
N GLY A 29 -2.49 5.05 16.33
CA GLY A 29 -1.42 5.42 15.41
C GLY A 29 -0.62 6.65 15.85
N ALA A 30 -1.21 7.52 16.66
CA ALA A 30 -0.55 8.71 17.19
C ALA A 30 0.27 8.45 18.47
N TYR A 31 0.35 7.22 18.96
CA TYR A 31 0.96 6.88 20.25
C TYR A 31 2.40 7.41 20.44
N THR A 32 3.20 7.41 19.38
CA THR A 32 4.61 7.85 19.45
C THR A 32 4.78 9.36 19.24
N ARG A 33 3.71 10.09 18.90
CA ARG A 33 3.79 11.53 18.62
C ARG A 33 3.97 12.36 19.88
N ARG A 34 4.73 13.45 19.74
CA ARG A 34 5.02 14.39 20.82
C ARG A 34 4.75 15.85 20.44
N ASP A 35 4.13 16.08 19.30
CA ASP A 35 3.82 17.40 18.73
C ASP A 35 2.51 18.03 19.24
N GLY A 36 1.87 17.38 20.22
CA GLY A 36 0.75 17.93 20.96
C GLY A 36 -0.61 17.53 20.40
N LYS A 37 -1.65 17.69 21.27
CA LYS A 37 -3.04 17.26 20.98
C LYS A 37 -3.63 17.98 19.77
N ALA A 38 -3.33 19.25 19.57
CA ALA A 38 -3.85 20.02 18.44
C ALA A 38 -3.35 19.49 17.09
N ALA A 39 -2.07 19.12 17.00
CA ALA A 39 -1.46 18.54 15.80
C ALA A 39 -2.04 17.14 15.50
N VAL A 40 -2.27 16.34 16.55
CA VAL A 40 -2.93 15.03 16.39
C VAL A 40 -4.37 15.18 15.91
N ALA A 41 -5.13 16.12 16.47
CA ALA A 41 -6.51 16.40 16.04
C ALA A 41 -6.56 16.85 14.57
N ALA A 42 -5.67 17.76 14.17
CA ALA A 42 -5.58 18.20 12.78
C ALA A 42 -5.25 17.04 11.81
N THR A 43 -4.41 16.08 12.24
CA THR A 43 -4.12 14.88 11.45
C THR A 43 -5.34 13.96 11.35
N LEU A 44 -6.12 13.81 12.44
CA LEU A 44 -7.36 13.04 12.43
C LEU A 44 -8.38 13.63 11.47
N ASP A 45 -8.52 14.97 11.45
CA ASP A 45 -9.38 15.64 10.49
C ASP A 45 -8.95 15.41 9.04
N LYS A 46 -7.65 15.42 8.76
CA LYS A 46 -7.10 15.04 7.44
C LYS A 46 -7.43 13.59 7.08
N VAL A 47 -7.23 12.65 8.00
CA VAL A 47 -7.58 11.24 7.78
C VAL A 47 -9.07 11.10 7.43
N TYR A 48 -9.94 11.83 8.13
CA TYR A 48 -11.37 11.83 7.82
C TYR A 48 -11.72 12.52 6.49
N ALA A 49 -10.91 13.48 6.05
CA ALA A 49 -11.07 14.08 4.73
C ALA A 49 -10.73 13.10 3.60
N TYR A 50 -9.67 12.29 3.76
CA TYR A 50 -9.31 11.24 2.81
C TYR A 50 -10.24 10.03 2.88
N PHE A 51 -10.74 9.69 4.07
CA PHE A 51 -11.61 8.54 4.31
C PHE A 51 -12.95 8.95 4.96
N PRO A 52 -13.88 9.61 4.22
CA PRO A 52 -15.14 10.11 4.79
C PRO A 52 -16.00 9.02 5.44
N ARG A 53 -15.92 7.79 4.94
CA ARG A 53 -16.62 6.62 5.51
C ARG A 53 -16.17 6.34 6.95
N LEU A 54 -14.89 6.53 7.27
CA LEU A 54 -14.40 6.36 8.64
C LEU A 54 -14.99 7.39 9.60
N LYS A 55 -15.18 8.65 9.14
CA LYS A 55 -15.84 9.67 9.93
C LYS A 55 -17.27 9.29 10.28
N THR A 56 -18.03 8.78 9.31
CA THR A 56 -19.41 8.32 9.50
C THR A 56 -19.48 7.15 10.49
N ARG A 57 -18.47 6.27 10.47
CA ARG A 57 -18.37 5.07 11.30
C ARG A 57 -17.49 5.24 12.54
N ARG A 58 -17.09 6.46 12.90
CA ARG A 58 -16.08 6.71 13.95
C ARG A 58 -16.37 6.03 15.28
N SER A 59 -17.64 5.93 15.68
CA SER A 59 -18.07 5.32 16.94
C SER A 59 -18.41 3.83 16.81
N SER A 60 -18.31 3.24 15.60
CA SER A 60 -18.54 1.81 15.40
C SER A 60 -17.29 1.03 15.77
N GLN A 61 -17.44 -0.11 16.44
CA GLN A 61 -16.32 -1.04 16.66
C GLN A 61 -15.82 -1.60 15.33
N ALA A 62 -14.50 -1.74 15.18
CA ALA A 62 -13.88 -2.19 13.94
C ALA A 62 -14.38 -3.59 13.52
N ALA A 63 -14.70 -4.46 14.47
CA ALA A 63 -15.28 -5.78 14.19
C ALA A 63 -16.58 -5.74 13.38
N TYR A 64 -17.36 -4.66 13.49
CA TYR A 64 -18.66 -4.51 12.80
C TYR A 64 -18.59 -3.62 11.57
N THR A 65 -17.38 -3.40 11.02
CA THR A 65 -17.18 -2.64 9.80
C THR A 65 -16.79 -3.56 8.64
N SER A 66 -17.02 -3.10 7.40
CA SER A 66 -16.66 -3.84 6.21
C SER A 66 -15.15 -4.01 6.07
N GLY A 67 -14.72 -5.00 5.27
CA GLY A 67 -13.30 -5.19 4.98
C GLY A 67 -12.63 -3.96 4.37
N GLY A 68 -13.36 -3.20 3.54
CA GLY A 68 -12.86 -1.94 2.98
C GLY A 68 -12.69 -0.86 4.04
N GLU A 69 -13.66 -0.69 4.95
CA GLU A 69 -13.56 0.25 6.07
C GLU A 69 -12.41 -0.12 7.01
N GLN A 70 -12.18 -1.42 7.25
CA GLN A 70 -11.03 -1.90 8.04
C GLN A 70 -9.70 -1.59 7.35
N GLN A 71 -9.62 -1.76 6.02
CA GLN A 71 -8.41 -1.42 5.25
C GLN A 71 -8.12 0.08 5.29
N MET A 72 -9.16 0.91 5.09
CA MET A 72 -9.06 2.37 5.22
C MET A 72 -8.65 2.76 6.64
N CYS A 73 -9.19 2.08 7.67
CA CYS A 73 -8.81 2.30 9.07
C CYS A 73 -7.35 1.95 9.33
N ALA A 74 -6.84 0.85 8.80
CA ALA A 74 -5.44 0.45 8.94
C ALA A 74 -4.48 1.47 8.29
N ILE A 75 -4.80 1.95 7.09
CA ILE A 75 -4.03 3.01 6.41
C ILE A 75 -4.16 4.33 7.18
N GLY A 76 -5.36 4.72 7.57
CA GLY A 76 -5.60 5.93 8.38
C GLY A 76 -4.82 5.91 9.69
N ARG A 77 -4.77 4.77 10.37
CA ARG A 77 -3.97 4.58 11.58
C ARG A 77 -2.46 4.78 11.31
N ALA A 78 -1.95 4.29 10.18
CA ALA A 78 -0.57 4.54 9.79
C ALA A 78 -0.31 6.04 9.56
N LEU A 79 -1.23 6.75 8.92
CA LEU A 79 -1.14 8.20 8.68
C LEU A 79 -1.17 9.03 9.97
N MET A 80 -1.85 8.55 11.03
CA MET A 80 -1.87 9.21 12.33
C MET A 80 -0.47 9.33 12.97
N ALA A 81 0.48 8.48 12.60
CA ALA A 81 1.88 8.61 13.02
C ALA A 81 2.64 9.77 12.33
N ASN A 82 2.01 10.49 11.41
CA ASN A 82 2.62 11.50 10.55
C ASN A 82 3.90 10.97 9.84
N PRO A 83 3.78 9.86 9.06
CA PRO A 83 4.91 9.14 8.51
C PRO A 83 5.55 9.88 7.34
N LYS A 84 6.85 9.63 7.12
CA LYS A 84 7.55 9.96 5.87
C LYS A 84 7.37 8.87 4.82
N MET A 85 7.23 7.62 5.29
CA MET A 85 7.08 6.43 4.44
C MET A 85 6.11 5.44 5.06
N VAL A 86 5.24 4.88 4.20
CA VAL A 86 4.31 3.80 4.57
C VAL A 86 4.63 2.56 3.73
N LEU A 87 4.77 1.44 4.39
CA LEU A 87 4.90 0.12 3.76
C LEU A 87 3.49 -0.49 3.71
N LEU A 88 3.00 -0.82 2.52
CA LEU A 88 1.70 -1.47 2.30
C LEU A 88 1.92 -2.90 1.84
N ASP A 89 1.41 -3.85 2.60
CA ASP A 89 1.54 -5.27 2.32
C ASP A 89 0.17 -5.84 1.91
N GLU A 90 0.05 -6.22 0.63
CA GLU A 90 -1.17 -6.75 0.00
C GLU A 90 -2.46 -5.94 0.32
N PRO A 91 -2.47 -4.61 0.15
CA PRO A 91 -3.61 -3.79 0.58
C PRO A 91 -4.89 -4.04 -0.22
N SER A 92 -4.83 -4.70 -1.38
CA SER A 92 -5.98 -5.06 -2.21
C SER A 92 -6.65 -6.37 -1.78
N MET A 93 -5.98 -7.18 -0.95
CA MET A 93 -6.40 -8.56 -0.66
C MET A 93 -7.77 -8.64 -0.01
N GLY A 94 -8.66 -9.44 -0.63
CA GLY A 94 -10.02 -9.68 -0.11
C GLY A 94 -10.93 -8.46 -0.12
N LEU A 95 -10.67 -7.48 -0.99
CA LEU A 95 -11.51 -6.30 -1.20
C LEU A 95 -12.26 -6.39 -2.54
N ALA A 96 -13.43 -5.76 -2.58
CA ALA A 96 -14.14 -5.57 -3.85
C ALA A 96 -13.36 -4.61 -4.77
N PRO A 97 -13.35 -4.83 -6.09
CA PRO A 97 -12.55 -4.04 -7.04
C PRO A 97 -12.72 -2.52 -6.90
N GLN A 98 -13.95 -2.06 -6.68
CA GLN A 98 -14.24 -0.63 -6.49
C GLN A 98 -13.57 -0.05 -5.25
N ILE A 99 -13.50 -0.82 -4.17
CA ILE A 99 -12.83 -0.41 -2.93
C ILE A 99 -11.31 -0.39 -3.12
N VAL A 100 -10.78 -1.34 -3.88
CA VAL A 100 -9.35 -1.35 -4.23
C VAL A 100 -9.00 -0.08 -4.98
N GLU A 101 -9.74 0.28 -6.02
CA GLU A 101 -9.51 1.52 -6.78
C GLU A 101 -9.59 2.76 -5.87
N GLU A 102 -10.63 2.86 -5.02
CA GLU A 102 -10.78 3.97 -4.07
C GLU A 102 -9.56 4.10 -3.15
N VAL A 103 -9.07 2.98 -2.58
CA VAL A 103 -7.90 2.97 -1.69
C VAL A 103 -6.63 3.41 -2.44
N PHE A 104 -6.40 2.91 -3.65
CA PHE A 104 -5.19 3.26 -4.40
C PHE A 104 -5.20 4.69 -4.94
N GLU A 105 -6.36 5.24 -5.31
CA GLU A 105 -6.48 6.67 -5.65
C GLU A 105 -6.14 7.55 -4.44
N ILE A 106 -6.59 7.17 -3.23
CA ILE A 106 -6.25 7.89 -2.01
C ILE A 106 -4.74 7.79 -1.71
N VAL A 107 -4.13 6.62 -1.87
CA VAL A 107 -2.67 6.42 -1.70
C VAL A 107 -1.89 7.31 -2.66
N LYS A 108 -2.32 7.39 -3.92
CA LYS A 108 -1.72 8.27 -4.93
C LYS A 108 -1.85 9.75 -4.55
N ASP A 109 -3.02 10.18 -4.12
CA ASP A 109 -3.26 11.55 -3.66
C ASP A 109 -2.38 11.91 -2.46
N LEU A 110 -2.24 11.01 -1.49
CA LEU A 110 -1.37 11.17 -0.33
C LEU A 110 0.11 11.29 -0.74
N ASN A 111 0.55 10.49 -1.71
CA ASN A 111 1.91 10.59 -2.25
C ASN A 111 2.14 11.95 -2.93
N GLN A 112 1.20 12.37 -3.79
CA GLN A 112 1.35 13.58 -4.59
C GLN A 112 1.20 14.87 -3.77
N ARG A 113 0.23 14.93 -2.86
CA ARG A 113 -0.11 16.14 -2.10
C ARG A 113 0.62 16.24 -0.77
N GLU A 114 0.65 15.15 -0.01
CA GLU A 114 1.26 15.15 1.33
C GLU A 114 2.74 14.69 1.31
N LYS A 115 3.25 14.28 0.14
CA LYS A 115 4.65 13.82 -0.05
C LYS A 115 5.01 12.61 0.81
N VAL A 116 4.04 11.79 1.18
CA VAL A 116 4.30 10.52 1.84
C VAL A 116 4.82 9.52 0.80
N THR A 117 5.96 8.90 1.08
CA THR A 117 6.47 7.82 0.23
C THR A 117 5.73 6.52 0.53
N PHE A 118 5.36 5.77 -0.49
CA PHE A 118 4.76 4.45 -0.34
C PHE A 118 5.65 3.38 -0.94
N LEU A 119 5.90 2.30 -0.20
CA LEU A 119 6.43 1.05 -0.73
C LEU A 119 5.30 0.01 -0.68
N LEU A 120 4.89 -0.45 -1.84
CA LEU A 120 3.77 -1.35 -2.05
C LEU A 120 4.29 -2.74 -2.41
N ALA A 121 3.87 -3.76 -1.66
CA ALA A 121 3.98 -5.16 -2.06
C ALA A 121 2.60 -5.63 -2.51
N GLU A 122 2.49 -6.06 -3.76
CA GLU A 122 1.23 -6.52 -4.39
C GLU A 122 1.46 -7.65 -5.38
N GLN A 123 0.58 -8.65 -5.35
CA GLN A 123 0.58 -9.73 -6.33
C GLN A 123 -0.08 -9.29 -7.64
N ASN A 124 -1.07 -8.41 -7.56
CA ASN A 124 -1.73 -7.86 -8.75
C ASN A 124 -0.83 -6.84 -9.44
N THR A 125 0.08 -7.32 -10.27
CA THR A 125 1.06 -6.51 -11.00
C THR A 125 0.41 -5.40 -11.82
N ASN A 126 -0.75 -5.66 -12.43
CA ASN A 126 -1.46 -4.67 -13.25
C ASN A 126 -1.93 -3.49 -12.38
N MET A 127 -2.48 -3.79 -11.20
CA MET A 127 -2.89 -2.79 -10.23
C MET A 127 -1.68 -2.02 -9.69
N ALA A 128 -0.66 -2.72 -9.22
CA ALA A 128 0.54 -2.11 -8.66
C ALA A 128 1.20 -1.13 -9.66
N LEU A 129 1.46 -1.57 -10.89
CA LEU A 129 2.10 -0.75 -11.92
C LEU A 129 1.22 0.40 -12.44
N ARG A 130 -0.09 0.39 -12.22
CA ARG A 130 -0.99 1.49 -12.57
C ARG A 130 -0.78 2.71 -11.68
N TYR A 131 -0.43 2.49 -10.41
CA TYR A 131 -0.34 3.54 -9.40
C TYR A 131 1.11 3.88 -9.00
N ALA A 132 2.05 2.96 -9.20
CA ALA A 132 3.46 3.16 -8.88
C ALA A 132 4.18 4.03 -9.90
N ASP A 133 5.23 4.73 -9.46
CA ASP A 133 6.17 5.44 -10.33
C ASP A 133 7.31 4.49 -10.76
N TYR A 134 7.76 3.62 -9.86
CA TYR A 134 8.85 2.68 -10.07
C TYR A 134 8.48 1.29 -9.53
N GLY A 135 8.91 0.22 -10.18
CA GLY A 135 8.59 -1.14 -9.79
C GLY A 135 9.81 -2.06 -9.72
N TYR A 136 9.71 -3.03 -8.80
CA TYR A 136 10.63 -4.16 -8.68
C TYR A 136 9.82 -5.45 -8.82
N ILE A 137 10.16 -6.30 -9.77
CA ILE A 137 9.54 -7.61 -9.95
C ILE A 137 10.38 -8.64 -9.23
N LEU A 138 9.76 -9.30 -8.24
CA LEU A 138 10.39 -10.35 -7.44
C LEU A 138 9.91 -11.73 -7.89
N GLU A 139 10.86 -12.64 -8.08
CA GLU A 139 10.59 -14.06 -8.32
C GLU A 139 11.50 -14.90 -7.43
N ASN A 140 10.91 -15.82 -6.67
CA ASN A 140 11.65 -16.69 -5.74
C ASN A 140 12.62 -15.94 -4.81
N GLY A 141 12.18 -14.80 -4.26
CA GLY A 141 12.96 -13.98 -3.34
C GLY A 141 14.09 -13.17 -3.99
N ARG A 142 14.09 -13.02 -5.33
CA ARG A 142 15.11 -12.25 -6.06
C ARG A 142 14.43 -11.25 -6.98
N ILE A 143 15.03 -10.06 -7.09
CA ILE A 143 14.61 -9.08 -8.09
C ILE A 143 15.07 -9.59 -9.46
N VAL A 144 14.11 -9.84 -10.35
CA VAL A 144 14.35 -10.29 -11.73
C VAL A 144 14.30 -9.14 -12.71
N MET A 145 13.53 -8.12 -12.43
CA MET A 145 13.42 -6.89 -13.24
C MET A 145 13.08 -5.70 -12.36
N ASP A 146 13.54 -4.52 -12.75
CA ASP A 146 13.17 -3.25 -12.13
C ASP A 146 13.16 -2.12 -13.15
N GLY A 147 12.42 -1.06 -12.88
CA GLY A 147 12.35 0.12 -13.74
C GLY A 147 11.14 0.99 -13.50
N GLU A 148 11.04 2.06 -14.30
CA GLU A 148 9.88 2.93 -14.35
C GLU A 148 8.61 2.11 -14.61
N ALA A 149 7.54 2.34 -13.84
CA ALA A 149 6.31 1.55 -13.92
C ALA A 149 5.70 1.57 -15.33
N LYS A 150 5.78 2.69 -16.03
CA LYS A 150 5.33 2.81 -17.43
C LYS A 150 6.12 1.89 -18.36
N ALA A 151 7.44 1.85 -18.23
CA ALA A 151 8.30 0.98 -19.04
C ALA A 151 8.06 -0.50 -18.73
N LEU A 152 7.84 -0.85 -17.46
CA LEU A 152 7.49 -2.22 -17.07
C LEU A 152 6.14 -2.66 -17.65
N ARG A 153 5.13 -1.78 -17.67
CA ARG A 153 3.82 -2.08 -18.28
C ARG A 153 3.88 -2.29 -19.79
N GLU A 154 4.83 -1.67 -20.47
CA GLU A 154 5.02 -1.80 -21.92
C GLU A 154 5.90 -2.98 -22.27
N ASN A 155 6.64 -3.54 -21.32
CA ASN A 155 7.53 -4.67 -21.54
C ASN A 155 6.76 -5.96 -21.88
N GLU A 156 7.15 -6.63 -22.96
CA GLU A 156 6.47 -7.82 -23.47
C GLU A 156 6.52 -9.00 -22.49
N ASP A 157 7.68 -9.21 -21.86
CA ASP A 157 7.84 -10.27 -20.87
C ASP A 157 6.96 -10.03 -19.64
N VAL A 158 6.82 -8.76 -19.19
CA VAL A 158 5.93 -8.40 -18.09
C VAL A 158 4.48 -8.63 -18.47
N LYS A 159 4.07 -8.30 -19.71
CA LYS A 159 2.72 -8.54 -20.22
C LYS A 159 2.42 -10.05 -20.29
N GLU A 160 3.34 -10.84 -20.79
CA GLU A 160 3.15 -12.29 -20.93
C GLU A 160 3.09 -12.99 -19.57
N PHE A 161 4.04 -12.70 -18.66
CA PHE A 161 4.22 -13.47 -17.42
C PHE A 161 3.41 -12.95 -16.23
N TYR A 162 3.17 -11.63 -16.14
CA TYR A 162 2.60 -11.02 -14.94
C TYR A 162 1.29 -10.26 -15.16
N LEU A 163 0.98 -9.82 -16.41
CA LEU A 163 -0.27 -9.12 -16.71
C LEU A 163 -1.35 -10.04 -17.27
N GLY A 164 -1.04 -11.33 -17.48
CA GLY A 164 -2.02 -12.32 -17.97
C GLY A 164 -2.44 -12.14 -19.42
N MET A 165 -1.68 -11.40 -20.23
CA MET A 165 -1.96 -11.16 -21.65
C MET A 165 -1.34 -12.21 -22.58
N GLY A 166 -0.67 -13.23 -22.03
CA GLY A 166 -0.11 -14.36 -22.77
C GLY A 166 -1.08 -15.53 -22.83
N GLY A 167 -1.40 -16.02 -24.02
CA GLY A 167 -2.31 -17.14 -24.28
C GLY A 167 -1.67 -18.52 -24.05
N GLY A 168 -1.06 -18.79 -22.89
CA GLY A 168 -0.44 -20.08 -22.60
C GLY A 168 -0.16 -20.29 -21.11
N ASP A 169 0.19 -21.53 -20.73
CA ASP A 169 0.56 -21.89 -19.35
C ASP A 169 1.58 -20.93 -18.76
N ARG A 170 1.42 -20.59 -17.46
CA ARG A 170 2.34 -19.71 -16.70
C ARG A 170 3.77 -20.18 -16.85
N LYS A 171 4.52 -19.53 -17.73
CA LYS A 171 5.96 -19.71 -17.85
C LYS A 171 6.67 -18.84 -16.80
N SER A 172 7.74 -19.36 -16.21
CA SER A 172 8.60 -18.62 -15.29
C SER A 172 9.74 -17.95 -16.08
N PHE A 173 10.19 -16.77 -15.66
CA PHE A 173 11.41 -16.13 -16.19
C PHE A 173 12.63 -17.06 -16.14
N ARG A 174 12.60 -18.06 -15.27
CA ARG A 174 13.66 -19.08 -15.15
C ARG A 174 13.78 -19.93 -16.41
N ASP A 175 12.71 -20.08 -17.18
CA ASP A 175 12.66 -20.95 -18.37
C ASP A 175 13.05 -20.18 -19.65
N VAL A 176 13.20 -18.86 -19.58
CA VAL A 176 13.62 -18.03 -20.71
C VAL A 176 15.13 -17.94 -20.76
N LYS A 177 15.76 -18.71 -21.64
CA LYS A 177 17.23 -18.86 -21.80
C LYS A 177 18.00 -17.61 -22.21
N SER A 178 17.38 -16.46 -22.46
CA SER A 178 18.04 -15.28 -23.04
C SER A 178 18.09 -14.02 -22.16
N TYR A 179 17.73 -14.09 -20.88
CA TYR A 179 17.78 -12.93 -20.02
C TYR A 179 19.24 -12.60 -19.63
N LYS A 180 19.82 -11.60 -20.26
CA LYS A 180 21.11 -11.02 -19.85
C LYS A 180 20.92 -10.32 -18.50
N ARG A 181 21.26 -11.03 -17.40
CA ARG A 181 21.38 -10.41 -16.07
C ARG A 181 22.34 -9.23 -16.17
N ARG A 182 21.85 -8.00 -16.08
CA ARG A 182 22.71 -6.85 -15.80
C ARG A 182 23.27 -7.03 -14.39
N LYS A 183 24.55 -7.46 -14.32
CA LYS A 183 25.35 -7.38 -13.10
C LYS A 183 25.51 -5.90 -12.74
N ARG A 184 24.70 -5.40 -11.84
CA ARG A 184 24.79 -4.02 -11.31
C ARG A 184 24.75 -4.01 -9.80
N TRP A 185 25.64 -4.77 -9.16
CA TRP A 185 25.95 -4.61 -7.72
C TRP A 185 27.34 -5.19 -7.47
N LEU A 186 28.37 -4.58 -8.01
CA LEU A 186 29.78 -4.65 -7.57
C LEU A 186 30.55 -3.58 -8.36
N ALA A 187 30.50 -2.36 -7.86
CA ALA A 187 31.53 -1.32 -8.00
C ALA A 187 31.33 -0.35 -6.85
#